data_8f2924d13a3e0d94b2243f4b9500da87
#
_entry.id   8f2924d13a3e0d94b2243f4b9500da87
#
_cell.length_a   1.000
_cell.length_b   1.000
_cell.length_c   1.000
_cell.angle_alpha   90.00
_cell.angle_beta   90.00
_cell.angle_gamma   90.00
#
_symmetry.space_group_name_H-M   'P 1'
#
loop_
_entity.id
_entity.type
_entity.pdbx_description
1 polymer ?
#
loop_
_entity_poly.entity_id
_entity_poly.type
_entity_poly.pdbx_seq_one_letter_code
_entity_poly.pdbx_strand_id
1 'polypeptide(L)'
;VPKDKHSDVLPNSVQHNVPAWTLFAIFFIIVPLSINIVKEKNQGTYLRLISSPTSNAVLYLGKIITYLIICLLQFYAILLIAKLVFPFMQLPELNLSGNKLLLMSLLTLTAGLAAISLGILLGIICKTQEQSAPFGATFVVILAAIGGVWIPVFAMSDAMQILSKTSPMNWALNGYYDI
;
A
#
# COMPACT_ATOMS: atom_id res chain seq x y z
N VAL A 1 25.23 -2.01 26.15
CA VAL A 1 24.28 -2.04 25.03
C VAL A 1 22.95 -1.56 25.57
N PRO A 2 22.37 -0.43 25.11
CA PRO A 2 21.05 0.00 25.53
C PRO A 2 20.03 -1.04 25.05
N LYS A 3 19.26 -1.64 25.95
CA LYS A 3 18.08 -2.43 25.63
C LYS A 3 17.03 -1.46 25.07
N ASP A 4 16.73 -1.58 23.78
CA ASP A 4 15.62 -0.90 23.16
C ASP A 4 14.33 -1.33 23.84
N LYS A 5 13.61 -0.37 24.41
CA LYS A 5 12.36 -0.55 25.16
C LYS A 5 11.16 -0.98 24.28
N HIS A 6 11.37 -1.30 23.00
CA HIS A 6 10.32 -1.69 22.04
C HIS A 6 10.20 -3.21 21.82
N SER A 7 10.91 -4.05 22.60
CA SER A 7 11.03 -5.48 22.30
C SER A 7 10.09 -6.44 23.04
N ASP A 8 9.11 -5.95 23.82
CA ASP A 8 8.37 -6.85 24.70
C ASP A 8 6.88 -7.06 24.43
N VAL A 9 6.33 -6.50 23.36
CA VAL A 9 4.95 -6.80 22.94
C VAL A 9 4.95 -7.31 21.51
N LEU A 10 5.05 -8.63 21.33
CA LEU A 10 4.80 -9.25 20.03
C LEU A 10 3.39 -8.90 19.61
N PRO A 11 3.20 -8.30 18.42
CA PRO A 11 1.87 -7.92 17.96
C PRO A 11 0.99 -9.17 17.90
N ASN A 12 -0.22 -9.09 18.46
CA ASN A 12 -1.20 -10.14 18.37
C ASN A 12 -1.51 -10.43 16.88
N SER A 13 -1.89 -11.67 16.55
CA SER A 13 -2.17 -12.06 15.16
C SER A 13 -3.10 -11.09 14.43
N VAL A 14 -4.08 -10.50 15.12
CA VAL A 14 -4.98 -9.48 14.57
C VAL A 14 -4.25 -8.15 14.33
N GLN A 15 -3.43 -7.72 15.27
CA GLN A 15 -2.64 -6.48 15.18
C GLN A 15 -1.61 -6.52 14.05
N HIS A 16 -1.13 -7.70 13.69
CA HIS A 16 -0.27 -7.87 12.52
C HIS A 16 -1.07 -7.99 11.22
N ASN A 17 -2.04 -8.90 11.19
CA ASN A 17 -2.71 -9.27 9.94
C ASN A 17 -3.55 -8.13 9.35
N VAL A 18 -4.28 -7.36 10.16
CA VAL A 18 -5.14 -6.29 9.63
C VAL A 18 -4.34 -5.20 8.92
N PRO A 19 -3.31 -4.59 9.53
CA PRO A 19 -2.45 -3.63 8.84
C PRO A 19 -1.71 -4.24 7.64
N ALA A 20 -1.20 -5.47 7.78
CA ALA A 20 -0.43 -6.14 6.74
C ALA A 20 -1.28 -6.37 5.46
N TRP A 21 -2.47 -6.94 5.59
CA TRP A 21 -3.37 -7.14 4.46
C TRP A 21 -3.94 -5.83 3.91
N THR A 22 -4.14 -4.83 4.76
CA THR A 22 -4.53 -3.48 4.33
C THR A 22 -3.46 -2.87 3.43
N LEU A 23 -2.19 -2.91 3.85
CA LEU A 23 -1.08 -2.43 3.05
C LEU A 23 -0.93 -3.19 1.74
N PHE A 24 -1.08 -4.53 1.78
CA PHE A 24 -1.06 -5.34 0.58
C PHE A 24 -2.13 -4.89 -0.43
N ALA A 25 -3.36 -4.68 0.03
CA ALA A 25 -4.45 -4.20 -0.80
C ALA A 25 -4.17 -2.80 -1.37
N ILE A 26 -3.63 -1.87 -0.56
CA ILE A 26 -3.26 -0.52 -0.99
C ILE A 26 -2.18 -0.57 -2.08
N PHE A 27 -1.13 -1.37 -1.88
CA PHE A 27 -0.06 -1.48 -2.88
C PHE A 27 -0.50 -2.20 -4.14
N PHE A 28 -1.52 -3.05 -4.07
CA PHE A 28 -2.07 -3.70 -5.27
C PHE A 28 -2.67 -2.72 -6.28
N ILE A 29 -2.89 -1.48 -5.88
CA ILE A 29 -3.33 -0.37 -6.75
C ILE A 29 -2.30 -0.05 -7.86
N ILE A 30 -1.04 -0.45 -7.67
CA ILE A 30 0.02 -0.36 -8.69
C ILE A 30 -0.43 -1.00 -10.00
N VAL A 31 -1.12 -2.14 -9.94
CA VAL A 31 -1.54 -2.92 -11.11
C VAL A 31 -2.55 -2.15 -11.97
N PRO A 32 -3.75 -1.78 -11.48
CA PRO A 32 -4.72 -1.07 -12.31
C PRO A 32 -4.23 0.31 -12.74
N LEU A 33 -3.45 1.01 -11.91
CA LEU A 33 -2.89 2.31 -12.25
C LEU A 33 -1.90 2.21 -13.41
N SER A 34 -0.96 1.27 -13.36
CA SER A 34 0.03 1.07 -14.42
C SER A 34 -0.62 0.64 -15.74
N ILE A 35 -1.61 -0.26 -15.69
CA ILE A 35 -2.41 -0.66 -16.86
C ILE A 35 -3.12 0.55 -17.48
N ASN A 36 -3.76 1.39 -16.67
CA ASN A 36 -4.46 2.57 -17.17
C ASN A 36 -3.52 3.55 -17.87
N ILE A 37 -2.33 3.78 -17.34
CA ILE A 37 -1.33 4.67 -17.97
C ILE A 37 -0.87 4.10 -19.31
N VAL A 38 -0.58 2.80 -19.38
CA VAL A 38 -0.19 2.14 -20.63
C VAL A 38 -1.33 2.18 -21.64
N LYS A 39 -2.57 1.95 -21.20
CA LYS A 39 -3.77 2.02 -22.05
C LYS A 39 -3.93 3.40 -22.67
N GLU A 40 -3.80 4.45 -21.89
CA GLU A 40 -3.89 5.84 -22.39
C GLU A 40 -2.82 6.14 -23.46
N LYS A 41 -1.58 5.67 -23.25
CA LYS A 41 -0.50 5.80 -24.23
C LYS A 41 -0.85 5.11 -25.55
N ASN A 42 -1.31 3.85 -25.47
CA ASN A 42 -1.52 3.01 -26.65
C ASN A 42 -2.78 3.40 -27.45
N GLN A 43 -3.79 3.97 -26.79
CA GLN A 43 -5.03 4.42 -27.43
C GLN A 43 -4.94 5.85 -28.03
N GLY A 44 -3.79 6.50 -27.94
CA GLY A 44 -3.63 7.88 -28.40
C GLY A 44 -4.36 8.93 -27.54
N THR A 45 -5.03 8.50 -26.47
CA THR A 45 -5.71 9.40 -25.53
C THR A 45 -4.70 10.35 -24.86
N TYR A 46 -3.50 9.84 -24.59
CA TYR A 46 -2.39 10.66 -24.07
C TYR A 46 -2.03 11.82 -25.00
N LEU A 47 -1.96 11.58 -26.31
CA LEU A 47 -1.68 12.63 -27.30
C LEU A 47 -2.77 13.70 -27.32
N ARG A 48 -4.04 13.31 -27.17
CA ARG A 48 -5.15 14.27 -27.09
C ARG A 48 -5.10 15.07 -25.79
N LEU A 49 -4.72 14.45 -24.68
CA LEU A 49 -4.60 15.11 -23.38
C LEU A 49 -3.48 16.16 -23.40
N ILE A 50 -2.31 15.86 -23.95
CA ILE A 50 -1.20 16.83 -24.02
C ILE A 50 -1.41 17.91 -25.09
N SER A 51 -2.29 17.67 -26.07
CA SER A 51 -2.70 18.68 -27.05
C SER A 51 -3.79 19.61 -26.52
N SER A 52 -4.39 19.30 -25.37
CA SER A 52 -5.35 20.17 -24.69
C SER A 52 -4.63 21.31 -23.94
N PRO A 53 -5.30 22.43 -23.66
CA PRO A 53 -4.69 23.53 -22.90
C PRO A 53 -4.44 23.17 -21.41
N THR A 54 -4.57 21.92 -21.02
CA THR A 54 -4.40 21.43 -19.65
C THR A 54 -2.95 21.06 -19.40
N SER A 55 -2.37 21.52 -18.29
CA SER A 55 -0.98 21.17 -17.95
C SER A 55 -0.87 19.68 -17.56
N ASN A 56 0.27 19.04 -17.90
CA ASN A 56 0.57 17.66 -17.52
C ASN A 56 0.47 17.43 -16.00
N ALA A 57 0.82 18.44 -15.21
CA ALA A 57 0.71 18.36 -13.76
C ALA A 57 -0.74 18.12 -13.30
N VAL A 58 -1.72 18.79 -13.90
CA VAL A 58 -3.14 18.61 -13.58
C VAL A 58 -3.60 17.18 -13.89
N LEU A 59 -3.14 16.62 -15.02
CA LEU A 59 -3.48 15.25 -15.41
C LEU A 59 -2.97 14.21 -14.40
N TYR A 60 -1.70 14.34 -13.99
CA TYR A 60 -1.13 13.43 -13.00
C TYR A 60 -1.72 13.65 -11.60
N LEU A 61 -1.96 14.90 -11.19
CA LEU A 61 -2.62 15.21 -9.92
C LEU A 61 -4.04 14.62 -9.86
N GLY A 62 -4.80 14.70 -10.95
CA GLY A 62 -6.11 14.06 -11.03
C GLY A 62 -6.04 12.55 -10.77
N LYS A 63 -5.07 11.86 -11.37
CA LYS A 63 -4.84 10.43 -11.11
C LYS A 63 -4.46 10.17 -9.65
N ILE A 64 -3.50 10.92 -9.13
CA ILE A 64 -3.04 10.78 -7.73
C ILE A 64 -4.22 10.92 -6.77
N ILE A 65 -5.02 11.98 -6.91
CA ILE A 65 -6.17 12.23 -6.04
C ILE A 65 -7.19 11.09 -6.14
N THR A 66 -7.54 10.65 -7.36
CA THR A 66 -8.49 9.57 -7.57
C THR A 66 -8.02 8.27 -6.90
N TYR A 67 -6.78 7.88 -7.08
CA TYR A 67 -6.25 6.66 -6.50
C TYR A 67 -6.01 6.78 -4.99
N LEU A 68 -5.72 7.97 -4.45
CA LEU A 68 -5.70 8.19 -3.00
C LEU A 68 -7.08 8.02 -2.36
N ILE A 69 -8.14 8.49 -3.01
CA ILE A 69 -9.51 8.26 -2.55
C ILE A 69 -9.80 6.76 -2.52
N ILE A 70 -9.39 6.02 -3.56
CA ILE A 70 -9.55 4.56 -3.59
C ILE A 70 -8.77 3.90 -2.44
N CYS A 71 -7.53 4.31 -2.16
CA CYS A 71 -6.76 3.81 -1.01
C CYS A 71 -7.50 4.02 0.31
N LEU A 72 -8.06 5.21 0.54
CA LEU A 72 -8.83 5.48 1.75
C LEU A 72 -10.11 4.64 1.81
N LEU A 73 -10.83 4.49 0.70
CA LEU A 73 -12.02 3.64 0.64
C LEU A 73 -11.68 2.18 0.97
N GLN A 74 -10.59 1.64 0.42
CA GLN A 74 -10.11 0.30 0.75
C GLN A 74 -9.76 0.17 2.23
N PHE A 75 -9.03 1.14 2.78
CA PHE A 75 -8.67 1.17 4.20
C PHE A 75 -9.91 1.13 5.10
N TYR A 76 -10.87 2.04 4.89
CA TYR A 76 -12.09 2.07 5.70
C TYR A 76 -12.98 0.85 5.48
N ALA A 77 -13.03 0.31 4.26
CA ALA A 77 -13.76 -0.93 3.98
C ALA A 77 -13.19 -2.11 4.77
N ILE A 78 -11.86 -2.27 4.80
CA ILE A 78 -11.19 -3.32 5.59
C ILE A 78 -11.45 -3.14 7.08
N LEU A 79 -11.34 -1.91 7.60
CA LEU A 79 -11.65 -1.63 9.01
C LEU A 79 -13.11 -1.92 9.35
N LEU A 80 -14.04 -1.59 8.46
CA LEU A 80 -15.47 -1.89 8.63
C LEU A 80 -15.70 -3.40 8.69
N ILE A 81 -15.11 -4.15 7.76
CA ILE A 81 -15.20 -5.62 7.73
C ILE A 81 -14.60 -6.19 9.02
N ALA A 82 -13.42 -5.74 9.42
CA ALA A 82 -12.78 -6.19 10.65
C ALA A 82 -13.69 -5.95 11.87
N LYS A 83 -14.27 -4.75 11.98
CA LYS A 83 -15.19 -4.40 13.08
C LYS A 83 -16.47 -5.24 13.10
N LEU A 84 -16.99 -5.62 11.93
CA LEU A 84 -18.23 -6.42 11.84
C LEU A 84 -17.97 -7.92 12.02
N VAL A 85 -16.86 -8.45 11.47
CA VAL A 85 -16.60 -9.90 11.40
C VAL A 85 -15.89 -10.41 12.65
N PHE A 86 -14.97 -9.64 13.25
CA PHE A 86 -14.16 -10.11 14.38
C PHE A 86 -14.97 -10.51 15.62
N PRO A 87 -16.03 -9.79 16.00
CA PRO A 87 -16.88 -10.21 17.12
C PRO A 87 -17.51 -11.61 16.89
N PHE A 88 -17.91 -11.92 15.64
CA PHE A 88 -18.48 -13.24 15.29
C PHE A 88 -17.45 -14.36 15.35
N MET A 89 -16.17 -14.04 15.12
CA MET A 89 -15.06 -15.00 15.15
C MET A 89 -14.36 -15.08 16.51
N GLN A 90 -14.85 -14.38 17.54
CA GLN A 90 -14.25 -14.29 18.88
C GLN A 90 -12.78 -13.82 18.83
N LEU A 91 -12.43 -12.99 17.83
CA LEU A 91 -11.12 -12.38 17.71
C LEU A 91 -11.05 -11.09 18.54
N PRO A 92 -9.85 -10.71 19.02
CA PRO A 92 -9.66 -9.47 19.77
C PRO A 92 -10.18 -8.25 18.98
N GLU A 93 -10.93 -7.39 19.66
CA GLU A 93 -11.44 -6.17 19.06
C GLU A 93 -10.29 -5.17 18.77
N LEU A 94 -10.38 -4.49 17.63
CA LEU A 94 -9.48 -3.40 17.30
C LEU A 94 -9.87 -2.15 18.11
N ASN A 95 -8.99 -1.69 18.98
CA ASN A 95 -9.19 -0.47 19.75
C ASN A 95 -8.97 0.77 18.86
N LEU A 96 -10.01 1.20 18.16
CA LEU A 96 -10.02 2.33 17.23
C LEU A 96 -10.44 3.61 17.98
N SER A 97 -9.54 4.18 18.77
CA SER A 97 -9.72 5.55 19.28
C SER A 97 -9.66 6.57 18.13
N GLY A 98 -10.42 7.67 18.22
CA GLY A 98 -10.49 8.68 17.15
C GLY A 98 -9.12 9.23 16.71
N ASN A 99 -8.21 9.47 17.66
CA ASN A 99 -6.84 9.92 17.35
C ASN A 99 -6.04 8.85 16.60
N LYS A 100 -6.18 7.58 16.99
CA LYS A 100 -5.51 6.46 16.29
C LYS A 100 -6.03 6.32 14.86
N LEU A 101 -7.33 6.44 14.67
CA LEU A 101 -7.94 6.37 13.33
C LEU A 101 -7.43 7.48 12.40
N LEU A 102 -7.25 8.70 12.92
CA LEU A 102 -6.69 9.81 12.15
C LEU A 102 -5.24 9.53 11.77
N LEU A 103 -4.40 9.07 12.70
CA LEU A 103 -3.00 8.73 12.43
C LEU A 103 -2.88 7.59 11.41
N MET A 104 -3.70 6.54 11.56
CA MET A 104 -3.77 5.44 10.61
C MET A 104 -4.19 5.92 9.21
N SER A 105 -5.14 6.85 9.11
CA SER A 105 -5.57 7.43 7.84
C SER A 105 -4.45 8.25 7.17
N LEU A 106 -3.71 9.04 7.93
CA LEU A 106 -2.55 9.78 7.43
C LEU A 106 -1.45 8.83 6.94
N LEU A 107 -1.17 7.78 7.70
CA LEU A 107 -0.20 6.75 7.31
C LEU A 107 -0.66 6.02 6.03
N THR A 108 -1.95 5.71 5.93
CA THR A 108 -2.56 5.15 4.70
C THR A 108 -2.35 6.06 3.50
N LEU A 109 -2.52 7.37 3.65
CA LEU A 109 -2.29 8.34 2.57
C LEU A 109 -0.83 8.35 2.12
N THR A 110 0.13 8.34 3.05
CA THR A 110 1.56 8.31 2.69
C THR A 110 1.96 6.99 2.01
N ALA A 111 1.47 5.85 2.51
CA ALA A 111 1.65 4.55 1.88
C ALA A 111 1.00 4.49 0.48
N GLY A 112 -0.20 5.07 0.34
CA GLY A 112 -0.90 5.21 -0.94
C GLY A 112 -0.12 6.06 -1.94
N LEU A 113 0.46 7.18 -1.51
CA LEU A 113 1.32 8.01 -2.37
C LEU A 113 2.55 7.23 -2.86
N ALA A 114 3.18 6.44 -1.99
CA ALA A 114 4.29 5.59 -2.39
C ALA A 114 3.85 4.54 -3.43
N ALA A 115 2.72 3.86 -3.22
CA ALA A 115 2.16 2.90 -4.16
C ALA A 115 1.80 3.54 -5.50
N ILE A 116 1.15 4.71 -5.49
CA ILE A 116 0.78 5.45 -6.69
C ILE A 116 2.02 5.86 -7.50
N SER A 117 3.06 6.34 -6.83
CA SER A 117 4.32 6.74 -7.47
C SER A 117 4.98 5.56 -8.19
N LEU A 118 5.00 4.38 -7.55
CA LEU A 118 5.48 3.14 -8.15
C LEU A 118 4.60 2.67 -9.31
N GLY A 119 3.28 2.82 -9.20
CA GLY A 119 2.34 2.51 -10.27
C GLY A 119 2.52 3.41 -11.49
N ILE A 120 2.74 4.70 -11.29
CA ILE A 120 3.05 5.64 -12.37
C ILE A 120 4.39 5.28 -13.03
N LEU A 121 5.43 4.99 -12.25
CA LEU A 121 6.73 4.58 -12.76
C LEU A 121 6.61 3.33 -13.64
N LEU A 122 5.91 2.29 -13.16
CA LEU A 122 5.66 1.06 -13.93
C LEU A 122 4.87 1.35 -15.22
N GLY A 123 3.84 2.18 -15.14
CA GLY A 123 3.05 2.57 -16.31
C GLY A 123 3.86 3.36 -17.35
N ILE A 124 4.93 4.06 -16.93
CA ILE A 124 5.85 4.74 -17.86
C ILE A 124 6.80 3.74 -18.53
N ILE A 125 7.32 2.77 -17.79
CA ILE A 125 8.31 1.79 -18.26
C ILE A 125 7.67 0.75 -19.19
N CYS A 126 6.48 0.25 -18.85
CA CYS A 126 5.81 -0.78 -19.61
C CYS A 126 5.29 -0.27 -20.94
N LYS A 127 5.38 -1.13 -21.97
CA LYS A 127 4.93 -0.81 -23.35
C LYS A 127 3.53 -1.33 -23.66
N THR A 128 3.14 -2.45 -23.04
CA THR A 128 1.82 -3.08 -23.28
C THR A 128 1.09 -3.36 -21.96
N GLN A 129 -0.24 -3.50 -22.02
CA GLN A 129 -1.05 -3.81 -20.85
C GLN A 129 -0.76 -5.23 -20.34
N GLU A 130 -0.55 -6.18 -21.26
CA GLU A 130 -0.20 -7.56 -20.98
C GLU A 130 1.15 -7.68 -20.24
N GLN A 131 2.05 -6.74 -20.46
CA GLN A 131 3.32 -6.62 -19.75
C GLN A 131 3.12 -5.98 -18.37
N SER A 132 2.34 -4.91 -18.30
CA SER A 132 2.17 -4.10 -17.09
C SER A 132 1.52 -4.88 -15.95
N ALA A 133 0.50 -5.70 -16.24
CA ALA A 133 -0.24 -6.46 -15.23
C ALA A 133 0.64 -7.45 -14.46
N PRO A 134 1.36 -8.40 -15.09
CA PRO A 134 2.20 -9.34 -14.36
C PRO A 134 3.40 -8.67 -13.70
N PHE A 135 4.01 -7.64 -14.32
CA PHE A 135 5.10 -6.90 -13.68
C PHE A 135 4.63 -6.19 -12.41
N GLY A 136 3.49 -5.52 -12.46
CA GLY A 136 2.90 -4.85 -11.30
C GLY A 136 2.58 -5.83 -10.19
N ALA A 137 1.90 -6.94 -10.50
CA ALA A 137 1.55 -7.97 -9.52
C ALA A 137 2.80 -8.60 -8.87
N THR A 138 3.78 -9.01 -9.68
CA THR A 138 5.03 -9.61 -9.17
C THR A 138 5.79 -8.62 -8.28
N PHE A 139 5.83 -7.35 -8.68
CA PHE A 139 6.51 -6.31 -7.91
C PHE A 139 5.85 -6.11 -6.53
N VAL A 140 4.52 -6.05 -6.46
CA VAL A 140 3.78 -5.95 -5.20
C VAL A 140 4.02 -7.17 -4.31
N VAL A 141 4.00 -8.38 -4.89
CA VAL A 141 4.26 -9.63 -4.17
C VAL A 141 5.67 -9.66 -3.58
N ILE A 142 6.68 -9.22 -4.34
CA ILE A 142 8.06 -9.12 -3.85
C ILE A 142 8.17 -8.09 -2.71
N LEU A 143 7.55 -6.92 -2.87
CA LEU A 143 7.53 -5.90 -1.82
C LEU A 143 6.84 -6.41 -0.55
N ALA A 144 5.76 -7.17 -0.67
CA ALA A 144 5.04 -7.76 0.45
C ALA A 144 5.86 -8.85 1.16
N ALA A 145 6.53 -9.70 0.40
CA ALA A 145 7.39 -10.76 0.94
C ALA A 145 8.56 -10.17 1.74
N ILE A 146 9.24 -9.15 1.17
CA ILE A 146 10.35 -8.47 1.83
C ILE A 146 9.84 -7.57 2.96
N GLY A 147 8.69 -6.93 2.77
CA GLY A 147 8.12 -5.93 3.68
C GLY A 147 7.56 -6.47 5.00
N GLY A 148 7.49 -7.80 5.18
CA GLY A 148 7.00 -8.37 6.43
C GLY A 148 5.49 -8.58 6.48
N VAL A 149 4.80 -8.48 5.33
CA VAL A 149 3.34 -8.64 5.26
C VAL A 149 2.91 -10.08 5.54
N TRP A 150 3.61 -11.07 4.96
CA TRP A 150 3.27 -12.48 5.12
C TRP A 150 3.98 -13.13 6.30
N ILE A 151 5.23 -12.78 6.51
CA ILE A 151 6.05 -13.28 7.62
C ILE A 151 6.55 -12.05 8.38
N PRO A 152 6.23 -11.91 9.67
CA PRO A 152 6.73 -10.80 10.46
C PRO A 152 8.25 -10.70 10.40
N VAL A 153 8.79 -9.49 10.30
CA VAL A 153 10.23 -9.26 10.11
C VAL A 153 11.09 -9.90 11.19
N PHE A 154 10.60 -9.94 12.43
CA PHE A 154 11.33 -10.58 13.55
C PHE A 154 11.48 -12.10 13.39
N ALA A 155 10.65 -12.74 12.57
CA ALA A 155 10.73 -14.18 12.26
C ALA A 155 11.58 -14.49 11.03
N MET A 156 12.09 -13.46 10.33
CA MET A 156 12.94 -13.61 9.16
C MET A 156 14.41 -13.82 9.53
N SER A 157 15.21 -14.37 8.59
CA SER A 157 16.65 -14.43 8.75
C SER A 157 17.29 -13.03 8.76
N ASP A 158 18.47 -12.88 9.37
CA ASP A 158 19.17 -11.60 9.51
C ASP A 158 19.36 -10.87 8.17
N ALA A 159 19.68 -11.59 7.12
CA ALA A 159 19.82 -11.02 5.77
C ALA A 159 18.48 -10.45 5.25
N MET A 160 17.38 -11.14 5.49
CA MET A 160 16.03 -10.66 5.10
C MET A 160 15.58 -9.48 5.96
N GLN A 161 15.93 -9.45 7.24
CA GLN A 161 15.66 -8.30 8.10
C GLN A 161 16.38 -7.02 7.64
N ILE A 162 17.61 -7.15 7.13
CA ILE A 162 18.33 -6.02 6.53
C ILE A 162 17.62 -5.57 5.25
N LEU A 163 17.23 -6.52 4.40
CA LEU A 163 16.55 -6.23 3.14
C LEU A 163 15.17 -5.61 3.36
N SER A 164 14.44 -6.03 4.40
CA SER A 164 13.10 -5.49 4.72
C SER A 164 13.11 -3.98 4.96
N LYS A 165 14.22 -3.44 5.50
CA LYS A 165 14.39 -2.00 5.74
C LYS A 165 14.35 -1.16 4.46
N THR A 166 14.52 -1.76 3.29
CA THR A 166 14.42 -1.05 2.00
C THR A 166 12.98 -1.02 1.45
N SER A 167 12.08 -1.83 2.01
CA SER A 167 10.69 -1.92 1.53
C SER A 167 9.83 -0.81 2.10
N PRO A 168 9.14 -0.02 1.26
CA PRO A 168 8.17 0.97 1.73
C PRO A 168 6.99 0.35 2.47
N MET A 169 6.65 -0.91 2.18
CA MET A 169 5.64 -1.65 2.94
C MET A 169 6.09 -1.90 4.39
N ASN A 170 7.37 -2.19 4.61
CA ASN A 170 7.91 -2.37 5.95
C ASN A 170 7.83 -1.08 6.78
N TRP A 171 8.17 0.05 6.18
CA TRP A 171 8.07 1.34 6.87
C TRP A 171 6.63 1.66 7.29
N ALA A 172 5.68 1.44 6.38
CA ALA A 172 4.27 1.65 6.67
C ALA A 172 3.74 0.66 7.72
N LEU A 173 4.16 -0.61 7.66
CA LEU A 173 3.75 -1.64 8.63
C LEU A 173 4.25 -1.31 10.03
N ASN A 174 5.51 -0.91 10.18
CA ASN A 174 6.06 -0.45 11.46
C ASN A 174 5.30 0.78 11.98
N GLY A 175 4.99 1.74 11.12
CA GLY A 175 4.17 2.89 11.50
C GLY A 175 2.78 2.52 12.01
N TYR A 176 2.17 1.44 11.52
CA TYR A 176 0.90 0.94 12.07
C TYR A 176 1.08 0.26 13.44
N TYR A 177 2.22 -0.35 13.71
CA TYR A 177 2.50 -0.93 15.04
C TYR A 177 2.75 0.13 16.11
N ASP A 178 3.29 1.28 15.71
CA ASP A 178 3.58 2.39 16.62
C ASP A 178 2.33 3.19 17.04
N ILE A 179 1.18 2.98 16.36
CA ILE A 179 -0.13 3.62 16.62
C ILE A 179 -0.99 2.75 17.54
#